data_005b3e28119346ca6672aa7da4779288
#
_entry.id   005b3e28119346ca6672aa7da4779288
#
_cell.length_a   1.000
_cell.length_b   1.000
_cell.length_c   1.000
_cell.angle_alpha   90.00
_cell.angle_beta   90.00
_cell.angle_gamma   90.00
#
_symmetry.space_group_name_H-M   'P 1'
#
loop_
_entity.id
_entity.type
_entity.pdbx_description
1 polymer ?
#
loop_
_entity_poly.entity_id
_entity_poly.type
_entity_poly.pdbx_seq_one_letter_code
_entity_poly.pdbx_strand_id
1 'polypeptide(L)'
;MKKKLSKIAKDINNFLIRFLSHQKHTDLIKPMKYGLLPGGKKIRSKLIVDVGKIFNLNYQNLIRIGAAVECIHAYSLIHDDLPCMDNDSLRRGKLSTHKKFGESTAILAGNSLLTIAFEILSSPNFNLESKIKIKLINLISECSGHSGIAGGQYSDLSFERKKIPLKKIVEMQIKKTGKLFSFCCMAPTIMSKKTKYLRNFDQIGSDIGLLFQIADDLIDFNGDTKKVGKKTKKDLKKGKATLISLLGHKNTIK
;
A
#
# COMPACT_ATOMS: atom_id res chain seq x y z
N MET A 1 -15.08 -11.26 12.05
CA MET A 1 -13.99 -10.53 11.39
C MET A 1 -13.91 -10.81 9.90
N LYS A 2 -13.78 -12.06 9.40
CA LYS A 2 -13.69 -12.41 7.96
C LYS A 2 -14.85 -11.86 7.10
N LYS A 3 -16.13 -12.00 7.51
CA LYS A 3 -17.30 -11.46 6.76
C LYS A 3 -17.26 -9.94 6.59
N LYS A 4 -16.82 -9.19 7.63
CA LYS A 4 -16.73 -7.72 7.61
C LYS A 4 -15.61 -7.23 6.69
N LEU A 5 -14.46 -7.93 6.68
CA LEU A 5 -13.35 -7.67 5.78
C LEU A 5 -13.76 -7.90 4.31
N SER A 6 -14.53 -8.96 4.03
CA SER A 6 -15.00 -9.25 2.67
C SER A 6 -15.97 -8.19 2.14
N LYS A 7 -16.83 -7.62 3.01
CA LYS A 7 -17.75 -6.53 2.62
C LYS A 7 -16.98 -5.28 2.20
N ILE A 8 -16.05 -4.80 3.02
CA ILE A 8 -15.25 -3.60 2.71
C ILE A 8 -14.47 -3.82 1.40
N ALA A 9 -13.82 -4.98 1.24
CA ALA A 9 -13.09 -5.30 0.02
C ALA A 9 -14.00 -5.30 -1.23
N LYS A 10 -15.22 -5.81 -1.11
CA LYS A 10 -16.22 -5.79 -2.18
C LYS A 10 -16.63 -4.34 -2.52
N ASP A 11 -16.92 -3.52 -1.50
CA ASP A 11 -17.35 -2.13 -1.70
C ASP A 11 -16.26 -1.27 -2.34
N ILE A 12 -14.99 -1.46 -1.93
CA ILE A 12 -13.82 -0.83 -2.56
C ILE A 12 -13.69 -1.25 -4.03
N ASN A 13 -13.77 -2.57 -4.31
CA ASN A 13 -13.68 -3.06 -5.68
C ASN A 13 -14.82 -2.54 -6.55
N ASN A 14 -16.05 -2.51 -6.03
CA ASN A 14 -17.21 -1.97 -6.76
C ASN A 14 -17.05 -0.48 -7.06
N PHE A 15 -16.51 0.30 -6.10
CA PHE A 15 -16.21 1.70 -6.34
C PHE A 15 -15.16 1.86 -7.45
N LEU A 16 -14.04 1.13 -7.37
CA LEU A 16 -12.96 1.19 -8.35
C LEU A 16 -13.39 0.72 -9.74
N ILE A 17 -14.19 -0.35 -9.82
CA ILE A 17 -14.72 -0.82 -11.11
C ILE A 17 -15.59 0.26 -11.76
N ARG A 18 -16.51 0.86 -11.01
CA ARG A 18 -17.35 1.96 -11.50
C ARG A 18 -16.52 3.17 -11.89
N PHE A 19 -15.58 3.59 -11.04
CA PHE A 19 -14.71 4.73 -11.31
C PHE A 19 -13.94 4.54 -12.62
N LEU A 20 -13.31 3.38 -12.80
CA LEU A 20 -12.55 3.05 -14.02
C LEU A 20 -13.43 2.84 -15.26
N SER A 21 -14.71 2.51 -15.11
CA SER A 21 -15.62 2.38 -16.26
C SER A 21 -16.12 3.73 -16.79
N HIS A 22 -16.04 4.79 -15.99
CA HIS A 22 -16.38 6.16 -16.43
C HIS A 22 -15.19 6.93 -17.02
N GLN A 23 -13.99 6.35 -16.96
CA GLN A 23 -12.82 6.94 -17.62
C GLN A 23 -12.95 6.80 -19.15
N LYS A 24 -12.36 7.77 -19.90
CA LYS A 24 -12.26 7.65 -21.35
C LYS A 24 -11.59 6.32 -21.72
N HIS A 25 -12.16 5.64 -22.71
CA HIS A 25 -11.72 4.29 -23.08
C HIS A 25 -10.29 4.32 -23.61
N THR A 26 -9.38 3.64 -22.92
CA THR A 26 -8.02 3.34 -23.39
C THR A 26 -7.68 1.89 -23.04
N ASP A 27 -6.85 1.25 -23.86
CA ASP A 27 -6.40 -0.12 -23.60
C ASP A 27 -5.59 -0.25 -22.28
N LEU A 28 -5.08 0.87 -21.76
CA LEU A 28 -4.36 0.92 -20.48
C LEU A 28 -5.24 0.56 -19.27
N ILE A 29 -6.57 0.73 -19.37
CA ILE A 29 -7.51 0.35 -18.29
C ILE A 29 -7.43 -1.15 -17.97
N LYS A 30 -7.16 -2.00 -18.97
CA LYS A 30 -7.06 -3.45 -18.79
C LYS A 30 -5.88 -3.85 -17.87
N PRO A 31 -4.63 -3.44 -18.12
CA PRO A 31 -3.52 -3.71 -17.21
C PRO A 31 -3.68 -3.02 -15.84
N MET A 32 -4.27 -1.81 -15.77
CA MET A 32 -4.59 -1.14 -14.50
C MET A 32 -5.55 -1.99 -13.65
N LYS A 33 -6.68 -2.41 -14.22
CA LYS A 33 -7.64 -3.32 -13.54
C LYS A 33 -6.98 -4.63 -13.12
N TYR A 34 -6.08 -5.16 -13.94
CA TYR A 34 -5.38 -6.40 -13.66
C TYR A 34 -4.49 -6.31 -12.42
N GLY A 35 -3.75 -5.23 -12.24
CA GLY A 35 -2.90 -5.01 -11.06
C GLY A 35 -3.67 -4.59 -9.80
N LEU A 36 -4.78 -3.83 -9.96
CA LEU A 36 -5.52 -3.20 -8.87
C LEU A 36 -6.58 -4.12 -8.24
N LEU A 37 -7.41 -4.77 -9.06
CA LEU A 37 -8.63 -5.44 -8.58
C LEU A 37 -8.41 -6.82 -7.98
N PRO A 38 -7.52 -7.70 -8.49
CA PRO A 38 -7.44 -9.06 -8.03
C PRO A 38 -6.82 -9.22 -6.65
N GLY A 39 -7.53 -9.96 -5.81
CA GLY A 39 -6.99 -10.49 -4.56
C GLY A 39 -6.68 -9.40 -3.51
N GLY A 40 -6.13 -9.86 -2.39
CA GLY A 40 -5.76 -8.99 -1.29
C GLY A 40 -6.91 -8.75 -0.31
N LYS A 41 -6.53 -8.69 0.97
CA LYS A 41 -7.47 -8.53 2.09
C LYS A 41 -7.93 -7.08 2.27
N LYS A 42 -7.42 -6.12 1.46
CA LYS A 42 -7.71 -4.69 1.57
C LYS A 42 -7.59 -4.16 3.01
N ILE A 43 -6.51 -4.54 3.69
CA ILE A 43 -6.29 -4.27 5.13
C ILE A 43 -6.18 -2.75 5.37
N ARG A 44 -5.53 -2.02 4.46
CA ARG A 44 -5.38 -0.56 4.53
C ARG A 44 -6.74 0.13 4.49
N SER A 45 -7.57 -0.25 3.54
CA SER A 45 -8.95 0.27 3.44
C SER A 45 -9.81 -0.11 4.65
N LYS A 46 -9.61 -1.31 5.20
CA LYS A 46 -10.30 -1.71 6.45
C LYS A 46 -9.90 -0.81 7.61
N LEU A 47 -8.62 -0.50 7.76
CA LEU A 47 -8.11 0.37 8.82
C LEU A 47 -8.74 1.77 8.72
N ILE A 48 -8.83 2.34 7.52
CA ILE A 48 -9.53 3.61 7.27
C ILE A 48 -10.98 3.55 7.76
N VAL A 49 -11.68 2.47 7.43
CA VAL A 49 -13.10 2.30 7.83
C VAL A 49 -13.22 2.12 9.34
N ASP A 50 -12.34 1.35 9.97
CA ASP A 50 -12.43 1.10 11.41
C ASP A 50 -12.10 2.38 12.23
N VAL A 51 -11.05 3.11 11.85
CA VAL A 51 -10.74 4.42 12.48
C VAL A 51 -11.85 5.45 12.18
N GLY A 52 -12.37 5.46 10.95
CA GLY A 52 -13.48 6.35 10.58
C GLY A 52 -14.75 6.12 11.40
N LYS A 53 -15.00 4.88 11.84
CA LYS A 53 -16.12 4.55 12.73
C LYS A 53 -15.96 5.14 14.14
N ILE A 54 -14.73 5.21 14.65
CA ILE A 54 -14.45 5.85 15.96
C ILE A 54 -14.93 7.31 15.94
N PHE A 55 -14.86 7.95 14.77
CA PHE A 55 -15.26 9.34 14.58
C PHE A 55 -16.64 9.51 13.94
N ASN A 56 -17.44 8.46 13.81
CA ASN A 56 -18.78 8.47 13.20
C ASN A 56 -18.80 9.08 11.78
N LEU A 57 -17.77 8.81 10.96
CA LEU A 57 -17.65 9.37 9.62
C LEU A 57 -18.51 8.63 8.60
N ASN A 58 -18.91 9.35 7.54
CA ASN A 58 -19.69 8.78 6.44
C ASN A 58 -18.93 7.65 5.75
N TYR A 59 -19.57 6.49 5.66
CA TYR A 59 -18.98 5.25 5.12
C TYR A 59 -18.54 5.38 3.66
N GLN A 60 -19.33 6.07 2.82
CA GLN A 60 -19.02 6.24 1.40
C GLN A 60 -17.74 7.08 1.20
N ASN A 61 -17.55 8.10 2.05
CA ASN A 61 -16.33 8.90 2.05
C ASN A 61 -15.12 8.05 2.46
N LEU A 62 -15.26 7.15 3.43
CA LEU A 62 -14.21 6.22 3.85
C LEU A 62 -13.85 5.22 2.74
N ILE A 63 -14.85 4.69 2.02
CA ILE A 63 -14.64 3.82 0.86
C ILE A 63 -13.87 4.56 -0.24
N ARG A 64 -14.19 5.83 -0.49
CA ARG A 64 -13.49 6.64 -1.50
C ARG A 64 -12.00 6.83 -1.15
N ILE A 65 -11.69 7.17 0.11
CA ILE A 65 -10.29 7.28 0.56
C ILE A 65 -9.60 5.90 0.49
N GLY A 66 -10.29 4.84 0.92
CA GLY A 66 -9.78 3.49 0.80
C GLY A 66 -9.44 3.10 -0.64
N ALA A 67 -10.27 3.49 -1.61
CA ALA A 67 -10.03 3.27 -3.02
C ALA A 67 -8.75 4.00 -3.51
N ALA A 68 -8.55 5.26 -3.10
CA ALA A 68 -7.35 6.01 -3.42
C ALA A 68 -6.08 5.33 -2.86
N VAL A 69 -6.13 4.89 -1.59
CA VAL A 69 -5.03 4.14 -0.97
C VAL A 69 -4.71 2.84 -1.70
N GLU A 70 -5.73 2.10 -2.14
CA GLU A 70 -5.52 0.87 -2.90
C GLU A 70 -4.90 1.14 -4.29
N CYS A 71 -5.19 2.29 -4.92
CA CYS A 71 -4.51 2.71 -6.14
C CYS A 71 -3.02 2.97 -5.90
N ILE A 72 -2.68 3.72 -4.82
CA ILE A 72 -1.29 3.92 -4.40
C ILE A 72 -0.58 2.59 -4.13
N HIS A 73 -1.22 1.69 -3.37
CA HIS A 73 -0.65 0.38 -3.08
C HIS A 73 -0.48 -0.49 -4.32
N ALA A 74 -1.42 -0.42 -5.27
CA ALA A 74 -1.34 -1.22 -6.50
C ALA A 74 -0.23 -0.71 -7.42
N TYR A 75 -0.07 0.62 -7.58
CA TYR A 75 1.03 1.15 -8.37
C TYR A 75 2.38 0.73 -7.80
N SER A 76 2.58 0.82 -6.47
CA SER A 76 3.84 0.43 -5.86
C SER A 76 4.17 -1.04 -6.13
N LEU A 77 3.18 -1.95 -6.00
CA LEU A 77 3.39 -3.36 -6.29
C LEU A 77 3.68 -3.64 -7.77
N ILE A 78 3.02 -2.93 -8.70
CA ILE A 78 3.27 -3.09 -10.14
C ILE A 78 4.70 -2.67 -10.48
N HIS A 79 5.19 -1.57 -9.89
CA HIS A 79 6.54 -1.09 -10.12
C HIS A 79 7.59 -1.94 -9.39
N ASP A 80 7.31 -2.36 -8.16
CA ASP A 80 8.20 -3.27 -7.41
C ASP A 80 8.46 -4.58 -8.18
N ASP A 81 7.45 -5.09 -8.92
CA ASP A 81 7.58 -6.33 -9.69
C ASP A 81 8.46 -6.21 -10.94
N LEU A 82 8.79 -5.00 -11.41
CA LEU A 82 9.57 -4.77 -12.65
C LEU A 82 10.97 -5.42 -12.58
N PRO A 83 11.56 -5.80 -13.75
CA PRO A 83 12.90 -6.39 -13.81
C PRO A 83 14.00 -5.52 -13.17
N CYS A 84 13.89 -4.20 -13.29
CA CYS A 84 14.83 -3.23 -12.69
C CYS A 84 14.63 -3.02 -11.18
N MET A 85 13.64 -3.68 -10.59
CA MET A 85 13.30 -3.63 -9.16
C MET A 85 13.41 -5.04 -8.55
N ASP A 86 12.30 -5.62 -8.10
CA ASP A 86 12.30 -6.95 -7.48
C ASP A 86 12.31 -8.10 -8.48
N ASN A 87 12.09 -7.84 -9.78
CA ASN A 87 12.02 -8.83 -10.86
C ASN A 87 11.11 -10.03 -10.52
N ASP A 88 9.89 -9.72 -10.06
CA ASP A 88 8.93 -10.74 -9.65
C ASP A 88 8.03 -11.16 -10.80
N SER A 89 8.10 -12.45 -11.16
CA SER A 89 7.27 -13.01 -12.23
C SER A 89 5.82 -13.29 -11.80
N LEU A 90 5.57 -13.43 -10.51
CA LEU A 90 4.25 -13.77 -9.95
C LEU A 90 3.85 -12.82 -8.82
N ARG A 91 2.59 -12.37 -8.86
CA ARG A 91 1.95 -11.60 -7.79
C ARG A 91 0.59 -12.21 -7.44
N ARG A 92 0.41 -12.61 -6.18
CA ARG A 92 -0.84 -13.24 -5.70
C ARG A 92 -1.27 -14.45 -6.54
N GLY A 93 -0.31 -15.30 -6.93
CA GLY A 93 -0.54 -16.52 -7.72
C GLY A 93 -0.84 -16.30 -9.21
N LYS A 94 -0.72 -15.06 -9.71
CA LYS A 94 -0.87 -14.71 -11.13
C LYS A 94 0.42 -14.09 -11.66
N LEU A 95 0.59 -14.07 -12.98
CA LEU A 95 1.70 -13.34 -13.60
C LEU A 95 1.68 -11.88 -13.12
N SER A 96 2.87 -11.32 -12.85
CA SER A 96 3.00 -9.88 -12.61
C SER A 96 2.58 -9.08 -13.84
N THR A 97 2.26 -7.79 -13.64
CA THR A 97 1.72 -6.96 -14.72
C THR A 97 2.69 -6.86 -15.90
N HIS A 98 3.99 -6.69 -15.63
CA HIS A 98 5.00 -6.61 -16.70
C HIS A 98 5.18 -7.93 -17.46
N LYS A 99 5.03 -9.08 -16.80
CA LYS A 99 5.10 -10.39 -17.47
C LYS A 99 3.89 -10.63 -18.38
N LYS A 100 2.74 -10.04 -18.05
CA LYS A 100 1.51 -10.24 -18.83
C LYS A 100 1.33 -9.21 -19.94
N PHE A 101 1.74 -7.97 -19.74
CA PHE A 101 1.43 -6.85 -20.63
C PHE A 101 2.66 -6.11 -21.17
N GLY A 102 3.86 -6.51 -20.77
CA GLY A 102 5.11 -5.81 -21.09
C GLY A 102 5.48 -4.74 -20.05
N GLU A 103 6.77 -4.38 -20.02
CA GLU A 103 7.34 -3.49 -19.01
C GLU A 103 6.83 -2.06 -19.14
N SER A 104 6.84 -1.49 -20.35
CA SER A 104 6.33 -0.14 -20.62
C SER A 104 4.87 0.01 -20.21
N THR A 105 4.04 -0.99 -20.54
CA THR A 105 2.63 -1.02 -20.14
C THR A 105 2.46 -1.08 -18.63
N ALA A 106 3.30 -1.85 -17.92
CA ALA A 106 3.28 -1.93 -16.47
C ALA A 106 3.66 -0.59 -15.82
N ILE A 107 4.70 0.09 -16.33
CA ILE A 107 5.11 1.42 -15.87
C ILE A 107 3.95 2.41 -16.03
N LEU A 108 3.34 2.47 -17.22
CA LEU A 108 2.24 3.39 -17.50
C LEU A 108 0.98 3.07 -16.68
N ALA A 109 0.69 1.77 -16.46
CA ALA A 109 -0.42 1.35 -15.60
C ALA A 109 -0.21 1.78 -14.14
N GLY A 110 1.01 1.63 -13.61
CA GLY A 110 1.37 2.10 -12.27
C GLY A 110 1.26 3.63 -12.15
N ASN A 111 1.83 4.38 -13.09
CA ASN A 111 1.73 5.85 -13.11
C ASN A 111 0.27 6.33 -13.15
N SER A 112 -0.56 5.68 -13.97
CA SER A 112 -1.98 6.03 -14.07
C SER A 112 -2.73 5.74 -12.77
N LEU A 113 -2.43 4.64 -12.08
CA LEU A 113 -3.03 4.33 -10.78
C LEU A 113 -2.61 5.33 -9.71
N LEU A 114 -1.33 5.73 -9.69
CA LEU A 114 -0.84 6.81 -8.81
C LEU A 114 -1.63 8.10 -9.03
N THR A 115 -1.80 8.51 -10.30
CA THR A 115 -2.54 9.74 -10.66
C THR A 115 -4.02 9.64 -10.30
N ILE A 116 -4.66 8.49 -10.54
CA ILE A 116 -6.07 8.24 -10.19
C ILE A 116 -6.32 8.37 -8.67
N ALA A 117 -5.35 8.03 -7.83
CA ALA A 117 -5.51 8.23 -6.39
C ALA A 117 -5.76 9.71 -6.04
N PHE A 118 -5.05 10.62 -6.68
CA PHE A 118 -5.25 12.07 -6.52
C PHE A 118 -6.56 12.54 -7.16
N GLU A 119 -6.92 12.02 -8.32
CA GLU A 119 -8.20 12.31 -8.98
C GLU A 119 -9.40 11.93 -8.09
N ILE A 120 -9.36 10.75 -7.44
CA ILE A 120 -10.39 10.32 -6.50
C ILE A 120 -10.52 11.29 -5.32
N LEU A 121 -9.39 11.76 -4.76
CA LEU A 121 -9.39 12.63 -3.59
C LEU A 121 -9.76 14.09 -3.92
N SER A 122 -9.42 14.57 -5.12
CA SER A 122 -9.75 15.93 -5.58
C SER A 122 -11.14 16.05 -6.20
N SER A 123 -11.78 14.92 -6.52
CA SER A 123 -13.06 14.86 -7.24
C SER A 123 -14.11 15.82 -6.66
N PRO A 124 -14.83 16.61 -7.51
CA PRO A 124 -15.97 17.42 -7.08
C PRO A 124 -17.06 16.61 -6.38
N ASN A 125 -17.25 15.34 -6.83
CA ASN A 125 -18.22 14.42 -6.25
C ASN A 125 -17.77 13.82 -4.91
N PHE A 126 -16.59 14.18 -4.39
CA PHE A 126 -16.17 13.82 -3.04
C PHE A 126 -16.71 14.85 -2.07
N ASN A 127 -17.77 14.52 -1.35
CA ASN A 127 -18.47 15.44 -0.44
C ASN A 127 -17.68 15.70 0.84
N LEU A 128 -16.62 16.49 0.72
CA LEU A 128 -15.79 17.02 1.82
C LEU A 128 -15.43 18.48 1.53
N GLU A 129 -15.20 19.24 2.60
CA GLU A 129 -14.67 20.60 2.50
C GLU A 129 -13.33 20.62 1.74
N SER A 130 -13.13 21.62 0.87
CA SER A 130 -11.91 21.76 0.05
C SER A 130 -10.63 21.77 0.89
N LYS A 131 -10.65 22.41 2.07
CA LYS A 131 -9.52 22.44 3.01
C LYS A 131 -9.15 21.02 3.51
N ILE A 132 -10.14 20.15 3.71
CA ILE A 132 -9.91 18.75 4.12
C ILE A 132 -9.36 17.96 2.95
N LYS A 133 -9.90 18.10 1.73
CA LYS A 133 -9.37 17.45 0.53
C LYS A 133 -7.90 17.80 0.30
N ILE A 134 -7.54 19.08 0.40
CA ILE A 134 -6.16 19.55 0.25
C ILE A 134 -5.23 18.87 1.28
N LYS A 135 -5.64 18.80 2.55
CA LYS A 135 -4.86 18.12 3.60
C LYS A 135 -4.67 16.63 3.30
N LEU A 136 -5.71 15.95 2.81
CA LEU A 136 -5.63 14.53 2.44
C LEU A 136 -4.71 14.31 1.24
N ILE A 137 -4.79 15.18 0.22
CA ILE A 137 -3.94 15.14 -0.97
C ILE A 137 -2.48 15.38 -0.58
N ASN A 138 -2.21 16.40 0.25
CA ASN A 138 -0.86 16.66 0.72
C ASN A 138 -0.28 15.47 1.48
N LEU A 139 -1.04 14.93 2.45
CA LEU A 139 -0.60 13.81 3.27
C LEU A 139 -0.33 12.54 2.43
N ILE A 140 -1.20 12.20 1.47
CA ILE A 140 -0.98 11.02 0.63
C ILE A 140 0.21 11.22 -0.31
N SER A 141 0.46 12.46 -0.76
CA SER A 141 1.63 12.82 -1.58
C SER A 141 2.93 12.58 -0.80
N GLU A 142 2.99 13.05 0.44
CA GLU A 142 4.13 12.81 1.34
C GLU A 142 4.33 11.31 1.59
N CYS A 143 3.24 10.58 1.88
CA CYS A 143 3.30 9.14 2.17
C CYS A 143 3.68 8.29 0.94
N SER A 144 3.41 8.72 -0.27
CA SER A 144 3.73 7.97 -1.50
C SER A 144 5.05 8.40 -2.15
N GLY A 145 5.52 9.63 -1.90
CA GLY A 145 6.71 10.23 -2.48
C GLY A 145 8.03 9.82 -1.83
N HIS A 146 9.05 10.70 -1.98
CA HIS A 146 10.42 10.48 -1.48
C HIS A 146 10.48 10.35 0.05
N SER A 147 9.58 10.98 0.78
CA SER A 147 9.46 10.87 2.25
C SER A 147 8.71 9.61 2.70
N GLY A 148 8.11 8.87 1.79
CA GLY A 148 7.30 7.69 2.02
C GLY A 148 7.74 6.49 1.15
N ILE A 149 6.77 5.89 0.45
CA ILE A 149 6.94 4.62 -0.27
C ILE A 149 8.12 4.66 -1.25
N ALA A 150 8.21 5.67 -2.12
CA ALA A 150 9.27 5.76 -3.13
C ALA A 150 10.66 5.86 -2.48
N GLY A 151 10.81 6.70 -1.45
CA GLY A 151 12.06 6.82 -0.72
C GLY A 151 12.41 5.58 0.10
N GLY A 152 11.40 4.88 0.64
CA GLY A 152 11.58 3.59 1.31
C GLY A 152 12.04 2.51 0.35
N GLN A 153 11.45 2.43 -0.84
CA GLN A 153 11.85 1.49 -1.89
C GLN A 153 13.27 1.77 -2.41
N TYR A 154 13.62 3.04 -2.61
CA TYR A 154 14.99 3.43 -2.94
C TYR A 154 16.00 2.94 -1.90
N SER A 155 15.69 3.13 -0.61
CA SER A 155 16.55 2.65 0.48
C SER A 155 16.64 1.12 0.50
N ASP A 156 15.52 0.41 0.31
CA ASP A 156 15.46 -1.06 0.29
C ASP A 156 16.40 -1.64 -0.79
N LEU A 157 16.35 -1.10 -2.01
CA LEU A 157 17.24 -1.50 -3.11
C LEU A 157 18.70 -1.12 -2.82
N SER A 158 18.94 0.09 -2.29
CA SER A 158 20.30 0.56 -2.02
C SER A 158 20.99 -0.17 -0.87
N PHE A 159 20.22 -0.85 -0.01
CA PHE A 159 20.71 -1.60 1.15
C PHE A 159 21.03 -3.07 0.82
N GLU A 160 20.65 -3.57 -0.35
CA GLU A 160 20.92 -4.94 -0.76
C GLU A 160 22.41 -5.28 -0.65
N ARG A 161 22.72 -6.45 -0.06
CA ARG A 161 24.08 -6.98 0.17
C ARG A 161 25.00 -6.09 1.00
N LYS A 162 24.46 -5.14 1.76
CA LYS A 162 25.21 -4.25 2.66
C LYS A 162 24.91 -4.55 4.12
N LYS A 163 25.87 -4.30 4.99
CA LYS A 163 25.64 -4.29 6.44
C LYS A 163 25.03 -2.96 6.85
N ILE A 164 23.76 -2.97 7.21
CA ILE A 164 22.99 -1.78 7.54
C ILE A 164 22.63 -1.78 9.03
N PRO A 165 22.84 -0.66 9.77
CA PRO A 165 22.42 -0.56 11.16
C PRO A 165 20.92 -0.73 11.33
N LEU A 166 20.48 -1.35 12.46
CA LEU A 166 19.08 -1.59 12.79
C LEU A 166 18.19 -0.35 12.60
N LYS A 167 18.65 0.79 13.10
CA LYS A 167 17.92 2.06 12.96
C LYS A 167 17.58 2.39 11.52
N LYS A 168 18.50 2.20 10.60
CA LYS A 168 18.30 2.46 9.16
C LYS A 168 17.34 1.48 8.50
N ILE A 169 17.37 0.21 8.92
CA ILE A 169 16.41 -0.80 8.45
C ILE A 169 15.00 -0.43 8.91
N VAL A 170 14.82 -0.06 10.19
CA VAL A 170 13.52 0.37 10.72
C VAL A 170 13.02 1.64 10.01
N GLU A 171 13.88 2.65 9.82
CA GLU A 171 13.53 3.87 9.07
C GLU A 171 13.07 3.55 7.64
N MET A 172 13.75 2.65 6.94
CA MET A 172 13.40 2.21 5.59
C MET A 172 12.03 1.50 5.60
N GLN A 173 11.79 0.57 6.53
CA GLN A 173 10.51 -0.14 6.64
C GLN A 173 9.34 0.80 6.99
N ILE A 174 9.57 1.77 7.87
CA ILE A 174 8.58 2.81 8.17
C ILE A 174 8.24 3.61 6.91
N LYS A 175 9.23 4.02 6.12
CA LYS A 175 9.00 4.75 4.86
C LYS A 175 8.26 3.88 3.84
N LYS A 176 8.76 2.68 3.55
CA LYS A 176 8.26 1.78 2.51
C LYS A 176 6.85 1.29 2.82
N THR A 177 6.56 0.96 4.07
CA THR A 177 5.30 0.33 4.48
C THR A 177 4.53 1.15 5.50
N GLY A 178 5.18 1.65 6.56
CA GLY A 178 4.56 2.36 7.67
C GLY A 178 3.81 3.62 7.25
N LYS A 179 4.38 4.44 6.36
CA LYS A 179 3.79 5.73 5.94
C LYS A 179 2.39 5.59 5.33
N LEU A 180 2.15 4.56 4.52
CA LEU A 180 0.81 4.36 3.97
C LEU A 180 -0.19 3.83 5.02
N PHE A 181 0.26 3.08 6.02
CA PHE A 181 -0.57 2.70 7.18
C PHE A 181 -0.84 3.91 8.08
N SER A 182 0.14 4.77 8.28
CA SER A 182 -0.02 6.05 8.98
C SER A 182 -1.10 6.91 8.30
N PHE A 183 -1.03 7.07 6.97
CA PHE A 183 -2.09 7.74 6.22
C PHE A 183 -3.47 7.13 6.50
N CYS A 184 -3.58 5.81 6.56
CA CYS A 184 -4.86 5.13 6.80
C CYS A 184 -5.49 5.47 8.16
N CYS A 185 -4.66 5.78 9.16
CA CYS A 185 -5.13 6.21 10.49
C CYS A 185 -5.36 7.72 10.56
N MET A 186 -4.48 8.51 9.95
CA MET A 186 -4.55 9.98 9.98
C MET A 186 -5.69 10.55 9.13
N ALA A 187 -5.97 9.96 7.97
CA ALA A 187 -6.97 10.48 7.04
C ALA A 187 -8.37 10.59 7.67
N PRO A 188 -8.91 9.57 8.37
CA PRO A 188 -10.17 9.73 9.10
C PRO A 188 -10.09 10.77 10.23
N THR A 189 -8.94 10.88 10.90
CA THR A 189 -8.72 11.88 11.96
C THR A 189 -8.78 13.31 11.40
N ILE A 190 -8.19 13.53 10.22
CA ILE A 190 -8.29 14.83 9.50
C ILE A 190 -9.74 15.12 9.12
N MET A 191 -10.46 14.12 8.56
CA MET A 191 -11.87 14.29 8.18
C MET A 191 -12.76 14.64 9.36
N SER A 192 -12.48 14.09 10.53
CA SER A 192 -13.23 14.36 11.76
C SER A 192 -12.93 15.73 12.38
N LYS A 193 -11.93 16.45 11.86
CA LYS A 193 -11.41 17.71 12.44
C LYS A 193 -10.83 17.55 13.87
N LYS A 194 -10.62 16.32 14.34
CA LYS A 194 -10.07 16.02 15.68
C LYS A 194 -8.53 16.05 15.67
N THR A 195 -7.97 17.19 15.26
CA THR A 195 -6.52 17.34 14.99
C THR A 195 -5.63 17.05 16.21
N LYS A 196 -6.12 17.18 17.42
CA LYS A 196 -5.38 16.83 18.66
C LYS A 196 -4.94 15.37 18.71
N TYR A 197 -5.58 14.47 17.96
CA TYR A 197 -5.25 13.04 17.92
C TYR A 197 -4.33 12.65 16.75
N LEU A 198 -3.99 13.59 15.85
CA LEU A 198 -3.22 13.27 14.64
C LEU A 198 -1.90 12.55 14.94
N ARG A 199 -1.14 13.05 15.93
CA ARG A 199 0.15 12.44 16.32
C ARG A 199 -0.01 11.01 16.83
N ASN A 200 -1.06 10.75 17.61
CA ASN A 200 -1.35 9.41 18.12
C ASN A 200 -1.71 8.45 16.98
N PHE A 201 -2.56 8.88 16.04
CA PHE A 201 -2.94 8.04 14.90
C PHE A 201 -1.83 7.88 13.86
N ASP A 202 -0.92 8.85 13.71
CA ASP A 202 0.31 8.70 12.95
C ASP A 202 1.18 7.57 13.52
N GLN A 203 1.45 7.63 14.84
CA GLN A 203 2.24 6.61 15.53
C GLN A 203 1.59 5.22 15.43
N ILE A 204 0.30 5.10 15.74
CA ILE A 204 -0.45 3.83 15.64
C ILE A 204 -0.36 3.26 14.22
N GLY A 205 -0.57 4.09 13.20
CA GLY A 205 -0.48 3.64 11.82
C GLY A 205 0.92 3.17 11.44
N SER A 206 1.94 3.91 11.85
CA SER A 206 3.35 3.58 11.62
C SER A 206 3.72 2.25 12.28
N ASP A 207 3.30 2.04 13.53
CA ASP A 207 3.57 0.80 14.29
C ASP A 207 2.85 -0.40 13.67
N ILE A 208 1.59 -0.25 13.26
CA ILE A 208 0.86 -1.29 12.52
C ILE A 208 1.59 -1.64 11.23
N GLY A 209 2.10 -0.65 10.50
CA GLY A 209 2.85 -0.86 9.26
C GLY A 209 4.16 -1.60 9.50
N LEU A 210 4.90 -1.28 10.56
CA LEU A 210 6.12 -1.97 10.95
C LEU A 210 5.84 -3.43 11.35
N LEU A 211 4.82 -3.67 12.18
CA LEU A 211 4.38 -5.02 12.56
C LEU A 211 3.94 -5.83 11.34
N PHE A 212 3.27 -5.19 10.39
CA PHE A 212 2.86 -5.83 9.13
C PHE A 212 4.07 -6.29 8.32
N GLN A 213 5.11 -5.45 8.23
CA GLN A 213 6.35 -5.78 7.53
C GLN A 213 7.10 -6.91 8.25
N ILE A 214 7.22 -6.87 9.57
CA ILE A 214 7.83 -7.95 10.35
C ILE A 214 7.10 -9.29 10.10
N ALA A 215 5.78 -9.26 10.08
CA ALA A 215 4.97 -10.45 9.79
C ALA A 215 5.21 -10.97 8.35
N ASP A 216 5.32 -10.07 7.37
CA ASP A 216 5.63 -10.44 5.98
C ASP A 216 7.04 -11.05 5.86
N ASP A 217 8.05 -10.49 6.53
CA ASP A 217 9.42 -11.00 6.57
C ASP A 217 9.46 -12.40 7.21
N LEU A 218 8.74 -12.61 8.32
CA LEU A 218 8.61 -13.92 8.98
C LEU A 218 7.93 -14.96 8.08
N ILE A 219 6.92 -14.57 7.33
CA ILE A 219 6.23 -15.43 6.36
C ILE A 219 7.17 -15.77 5.21
N ASP A 220 7.98 -14.84 4.70
CA ASP A 220 8.97 -15.13 3.66
C ASP A 220 10.06 -16.09 4.16
N PHE A 221 10.52 -15.91 5.39
CA PHE A 221 11.54 -16.74 6.00
C PHE A 221 11.06 -18.18 6.27
N ASN A 222 9.88 -18.34 6.87
CA ASN A 222 9.29 -19.63 7.27
C ASN A 222 8.42 -20.26 6.17
N GLY A 223 8.14 -19.54 5.09
CA GLY A 223 6.98 -19.78 4.26
C GLY A 223 7.01 -21.03 3.43
N ASP A 224 5.90 -21.73 3.45
CA ASP A 224 5.50 -22.70 2.45
C ASP A 224 4.98 -21.97 1.20
N THR A 225 5.69 -22.11 0.10
CA THR A 225 5.39 -21.46 -1.19
C THR A 225 3.93 -21.68 -1.65
N LYS A 226 3.36 -22.86 -1.31
CA LYS A 226 1.97 -23.21 -1.64
C LYS A 226 0.93 -22.37 -0.87
N LYS A 227 1.24 -21.99 0.38
CA LYS A 227 0.33 -21.20 1.23
C LYS A 227 0.44 -19.69 0.99
N VAL A 228 1.62 -19.21 0.56
CA VAL A 228 1.92 -17.77 0.42
C VAL A 228 1.57 -17.22 -0.97
N GLY A 229 1.49 -18.09 -2.00
CA GLY A 229 1.17 -17.69 -3.38
C GLY A 229 2.26 -16.85 -4.08
N LYS A 230 3.46 -16.78 -3.51
CA LYS A 230 4.69 -16.22 -4.09
C LYS A 230 5.89 -17.10 -3.71
N LYS A 231 7.01 -17.01 -4.44
CA LYS A 231 8.26 -17.67 -4.05
C LYS A 231 8.71 -17.15 -2.68
N THR A 232 9.09 -18.03 -1.77
CA THR A 232 9.61 -17.73 -0.43
C THR A 232 11.15 -17.77 -0.42
N LYS A 233 11.76 -17.27 0.66
CA LYS A 233 13.22 -17.13 0.84
C LYS A 233 13.88 -16.22 -0.21
N LYS A 234 13.14 -15.27 -0.76
CA LYS A 234 13.65 -14.33 -1.74
C LYS A 234 14.54 -13.28 -1.12
N ASP A 235 14.16 -12.78 0.05
CA ASP A 235 14.88 -11.72 0.75
C ASP A 235 16.30 -12.19 1.11
N LEU A 236 16.45 -13.43 1.55
CA LEU A 236 17.76 -14.04 1.79
C LEU A 236 18.60 -14.17 0.51
N LYS A 237 17.98 -14.61 -0.62
CA LYS A 237 18.69 -14.79 -1.89
C LYS A 237 19.15 -13.47 -2.49
N LYS A 238 18.37 -12.40 -2.32
CA LYS A 238 18.71 -11.04 -2.78
C LYS A 238 19.65 -10.30 -1.83
N GLY A 239 19.88 -10.82 -0.62
CA GLY A 239 20.66 -10.16 0.41
C GLY A 239 19.97 -8.90 0.93
N LYS A 240 18.63 -8.93 1.04
CA LYS A 240 17.85 -7.80 1.57
C LYS A 240 18.15 -7.56 3.04
N ALA A 241 18.25 -6.31 3.42
CA ALA A 241 18.43 -5.87 4.80
C ALA A 241 17.07 -5.91 5.54
N THR A 242 16.72 -7.08 6.11
CA THR A 242 15.50 -7.27 6.90
C THR A 242 15.83 -7.36 8.40
N LEU A 243 14.82 -7.21 9.27
CA LEU A 243 15.00 -7.40 10.71
C LEU A 243 15.44 -8.84 11.02
N ILE A 244 14.94 -9.82 10.28
CA ILE A 244 15.33 -11.23 10.45
C ILE A 244 16.78 -11.45 10.05
N SER A 245 17.28 -10.83 8.98
CA SER A 245 18.67 -10.95 8.55
C SER A 245 19.65 -10.36 9.56
N LEU A 246 19.22 -9.35 10.33
CA LEU A 246 20.05 -8.67 11.32
C LEU A 246 19.96 -9.30 12.72
N LEU A 247 18.75 -9.56 13.22
CA LEU A 247 18.50 -10.00 14.59
C LEU A 247 18.41 -11.52 14.72
N GLY A 248 18.24 -12.21 13.62
CA GLY A 248 17.89 -13.63 13.57
C GLY A 248 16.44 -13.90 13.95
N HIS A 249 15.92 -15.04 13.52
CA HIS A 249 14.51 -15.42 13.69
C HIS A 249 14.00 -15.34 15.14
N LYS A 250 14.77 -15.89 16.11
CA LYS A 250 14.34 -15.92 17.53
C LYS A 250 14.19 -14.53 18.15
N ASN A 251 15.08 -13.59 17.82
CA ASN A 251 15.04 -12.24 18.37
C ASN A 251 14.05 -11.31 17.66
N THR A 252 13.66 -11.63 16.45
CA THR A 252 12.63 -10.87 15.71
C THR A 252 11.22 -11.17 16.23
N ILE A 253 11.01 -12.32 16.89
CA ILE A 253 9.71 -12.71 17.48
C ILE A 253 9.54 -12.18 18.91
N LYS A 254 10.62 -11.92 19.63
CA LYS A 254 10.59 -11.27 20.96
C LYS A 254 10.32 -9.77 20.84
#